data_434a45a81f08fad891bf33b23c1957d7
#
_entry.id   434a45a81f08fad891bf33b23c1957d7
#
_cell.length_a   1.000
_cell.length_b   1.000
_cell.length_c   1.000
_cell.angle_alpha   90.00
_cell.angle_beta   90.00
_cell.angle_gamma   90.00
#
_symmetry.space_group_name_H-M   'P 1'
#
loop_
_entity.id
_entity.type
_entity.pdbx_description
1 polymer ?
#
loop_
_entity_poly.entity_id
_entity_poly.type
_entity_poly.pdbx_seq_one_letter_code
_entity_poly.pdbx_strand_id
1 'polypeptide(L)' 'MTFAENLRAKRESLGLTAEELANRIHVSRSYITLIETSKRLPGKTLLPKIARALKLEKSVIVEWYLAEQKEKLS' A
#
# COMPACT_ATOMS: atom_id res chain seq x y z
N MET A 1 12.87 2.93 3.10
CA MET A 1 11.71 3.41 2.32
C MET A 1 10.46 3.42 3.19
N THR A 2 9.59 4.39 2.98
CA THR A 2 8.31 4.43 3.68
C THR A 2 7.34 3.41 3.08
N PHE A 3 6.25 3.15 3.79
CA PHE A 3 5.18 2.31 3.26
C PHE A 3 4.67 2.85 1.92
N ALA A 4 4.47 4.17 1.86
CA ALA A 4 3.99 4.82 0.65
C ALA A 4 4.93 4.59 -0.55
N GLU A 5 6.22 4.76 -0.31
CA GLU A 5 7.21 4.57 -1.37
C GLU A 5 7.28 3.11 -1.83
N ASN A 6 7.25 2.18 -0.88
CA ASN A 6 7.25 0.76 -1.20
C ASN A 6 6.01 0.37 -2.02
N LEU A 7 4.85 0.85 -1.60
CA LEU A 7 3.60 0.57 -2.29
C LEU A 7 3.64 1.11 -3.72
N ARG A 8 4.03 2.36 -3.88
CA ARG A 8 4.07 3.00 -5.19
C ARG A 8 5.08 2.32 -6.11
N ALA A 9 6.28 2.04 -5.60
CA ALA A 9 7.31 1.39 -6.41
C ALA A 9 6.86 0.04 -6.91
N LYS A 10 6.23 -0.77 -6.04
CA LYS A 10 5.74 -2.08 -6.46
C LYS A 10 4.61 -1.96 -7.47
N ARG A 11 3.69 -1.03 -7.23
CA ARG A 11 2.59 -0.79 -8.16
C ARG A 11 3.13 -0.44 -9.56
N GLU A 12 4.06 0.50 -9.61
CA GLU A 12 4.64 0.93 -10.89
C GLU A 12 5.42 -0.18 -11.56
N SER A 13 6.11 -1.01 -10.79
CA SER A 13 6.86 -2.13 -11.34
C SER A 13 5.96 -3.15 -12.03
N LEU A 14 4.69 -3.22 -11.63
CA LEU A 14 3.70 -4.10 -12.25
C LEU A 14 2.94 -3.43 -13.38
N GLY A 15 3.27 -2.17 -13.68
CA GLY A 15 2.59 -1.44 -14.74
C GLY A 15 1.17 -1.01 -14.39
N LEU A 16 0.84 -0.94 -13.09
CA LEU A 16 -0.50 -0.57 -12.65
C LEU A 16 -0.60 0.92 -12.37
N THR A 17 -1.72 1.53 -12.81
CA THR A 17 -2.03 2.90 -12.40
C THR A 17 -2.65 2.88 -11.00
N ALA A 18 -2.67 4.05 -10.35
CA ALA A 18 -3.34 4.18 -9.05
C ALA A 18 -4.82 3.79 -9.15
N GLU A 19 -5.47 4.17 -10.25
CA GLU A 19 -6.86 3.83 -10.48
C GLU A 19 -7.07 2.32 -10.61
N GLU A 20 -6.18 1.65 -11.35
CA GLU A 20 -6.26 0.21 -11.50
C GLU A 20 -6.11 -0.52 -10.17
N LEU A 21 -5.15 -0.07 -9.34
CA LEU A 21 -4.97 -0.66 -8.02
C LEU A 21 -6.22 -0.42 -7.16
N ALA A 22 -6.75 0.81 -7.18
CA ALA A 22 -7.95 1.16 -6.43
C ALA A 22 -9.11 0.24 -6.81
N ASN A 23 -9.30 0.01 -8.11
CA ASN A 23 -10.37 -0.86 -8.59
C ASN A 23 -10.20 -2.29 -8.11
N ARG A 24 -8.97 -2.79 -8.09
CA ARG A 24 -8.70 -4.17 -7.67
C ARG A 24 -9.00 -4.42 -6.21
N ILE A 25 -8.85 -3.40 -5.35
CA ILE A 25 -9.09 -3.56 -3.92
C ILE A 25 -10.36 -2.84 -3.46
N HIS A 26 -11.16 -2.37 -4.42
CA HIS A 26 -12.48 -1.77 -4.17
C HIS A 26 -12.44 -0.53 -3.27
N VAL A 27 -11.51 0.37 -3.58
CA VAL A 27 -11.42 1.67 -2.90
C VAL A 27 -11.37 2.76 -3.96
N SER A 28 -11.44 4.01 -3.55
CA SER A 28 -11.34 5.13 -4.48
C SER A 28 -9.89 5.40 -4.87
N ARG A 29 -9.70 6.00 -6.04
CA ARG A 29 -8.38 6.44 -6.47
C ARG A 29 -7.79 7.43 -5.47
N SER A 30 -8.63 8.32 -4.94
CA SER A 30 -8.21 9.31 -3.94
C SER A 30 -7.61 8.65 -2.70
N TYR A 31 -8.18 7.51 -2.30
CA TYR A 31 -7.67 6.76 -1.16
C TYR A 31 -6.24 6.26 -1.43
N ILE A 32 -6.01 5.72 -2.64
CA ILE A 32 -4.66 5.26 -3.02
C ILE A 32 -3.69 6.46 -3.00
N THR A 33 -4.10 7.60 -3.52
CA THR A 33 -3.27 8.79 -3.52
C THR A 33 -2.90 9.22 -2.10
N LEU A 34 -3.84 9.18 -1.17
CA LEU A 34 -3.57 9.51 0.23
C LEU A 34 -2.53 8.57 0.83
N ILE A 35 -2.61 7.29 0.52
CA ILE A 35 -1.63 6.31 1.01
C ILE A 35 -0.26 6.58 0.38
N GLU A 36 -0.22 6.80 -0.92
CA GLU A 36 1.04 6.98 -1.64
C GLU A 36 1.74 8.31 -1.38
N THR A 37 1.01 9.26 -0.79
CA THR A 37 1.60 10.54 -0.39
C THR A 37 1.89 10.60 1.11
N SER A 38 1.82 9.47 1.79
CA SER A 38 2.09 9.34 3.22
C SER A 38 1.13 10.12 4.12
N LYS A 39 -0.04 10.48 3.60
CA LYS A 39 -1.04 11.19 4.37
C LYS A 39 -1.95 10.25 5.14
N ARG A 40 -1.92 8.97 4.81
CA ARG A 40 -2.76 7.98 5.44
C ARG A 40 -2.13 6.59 5.32
N LEU A 41 -2.27 5.77 6.36
CA LEU A 41 -1.95 4.34 6.28
C LEU A 41 -3.25 3.57 6.02
N PRO A 42 -3.20 2.47 5.26
CA PRO A 42 -4.39 1.67 5.05
C PRO A 42 -4.80 0.96 6.32
N GLY A 43 -6.09 0.66 6.44
CA GLY A 43 -6.58 -0.16 7.53
C GLY A 43 -6.02 -1.57 7.43
N LYS A 44 -5.89 -2.25 8.56
CA LYS A 44 -5.32 -3.60 8.60
C LYS A 44 -6.06 -4.59 7.71
N THR A 45 -7.37 -4.40 7.56
CA THR A 45 -8.19 -5.30 6.73
C THR A 45 -7.87 -5.17 5.25
N LEU A 46 -7.30 -4.05 4.83
CA LEU A 46 -6.91 -3.85 3.43
C LEU A 46 -5.56 -4.44 3.09
N LEU A 47 -4.70 -4.68 4.09
CA LEU A 47 -3.36 -5.18 3.81
C LEU A 47 -3.34 -6.48 3.00
N PRO A 48 -4.15 -7.50 3.33
CA PRO A 48 -4.17 -8.72 2.51
C PRO A 48 -4.64 -8.46 1.08
N LYS A 49 -5.59 -7.54 0.91
CA LYS A 49 -6.10 -7.22 -0.43
C LYS A 49 -5.04 -6.52 -1.27
N ILE A 50 -4.30 -5.59 -0.66
CA ILE A 50 -3.21 -4.89 -1.34
C ILE A 50 -2.13 -5.89 -1.73
N ALA A 51 -1.74 -6.77 -0.81
CA ALA A 51 -0.72 -7.77 -1.09
C ALA A 51 -1.11 -8.64 -2.28
N ARG A 52 -2.36 -9.10 -2.29
CA ARG A 52 -2.84 -9.93 -3.39
C ARG A 52 -2.82 -9.17 -4.72
N ALA A 53 -3.27 -7.91 -4.71
CA ALA A 53 -3.30 -7.09 -5.91
C ALA A 53 -1.90 -6.82 -6.46
N LEU A 54 -0.91 -6.71 -5.58
CA LEU A 54 0.47 -6.44 -5.95
C LEU A 54 1.32 -7.72 -6.09
N LYS A 55 0.69 -8.88 -6.00
CA LYS A 55 1.37 -10.18 -6.11
C LYS A 55 2.49 -10.34 -5.07
N LEU A 56 2.23 -9.85 -3.87
CA LEU A 56 3.16 -9.96 -2.75
C LEU A 56 2.66 -10.98 -1.74
N GLU A 57 3.60 -11.59 -1.02
CA GLU A 57 3.21 -12.37 0.14
C GLU A 57 2.72 -11.43 1.23
N LYS A 58 1.75 -11.90 2.00
CA LYS A 58 1.17 -11.12 3.07
C LYS A 58 2.21 -10.63 4.07
N SER A 59 3.22 -11.46 4.35
CA SER A 59 4.29 -11.10 5.27
C SER A 59 5.06 -9.86 4.83
N VAL A 60 5.25 -9.67 3.53
CA VAL A 60 5.98 -8.52 2.99
C VAL A 60 5.23 -7.23 3.27
N ILE A 61 3.93 -7.20 2.96
CA ILE A 61 3.15 -5.97 3.16
C ILE A 61 3.01 -5.66 4.65
N VAL A 62 2.91 -6.68 5.49
CA VAL A 62 2.83 -6.51 6.93
C VAL A 62 4.13 -5.91 7.46
N GLU A 63 5.28 -6.36 6.96
CA GLU A 63 6.57 -5.79 7.35
C GLU A 63 6.64 -4.30 7.02
N TRP A 64 6.20 -3.91 5.82
CA TRP A 64 6.18 -2.50 5.44
C TRP A 64 5.31 -1.68 6.39
N TYR A 65 4.17 -2.24 6.76
CA TYR A 65 3.22 -1.57 7.64
C TYR A 65 3.79 -1.40 9.04
N LEU A 66 4.38 -2.46 9.59
CA LEU A 66 4.96 -2.42 10.93
C LEU A 66 6.15 -1.48 11.00
N ALA A 67 6.99 -1.46 9.97
CA ALA A 67 8.14 -0.57 9.92
C ALA A 67 7.69 0.89 9.97
N GLU A 68 6.63 1.24 9.26
CA GLU A 68 6.09 2.59 9.25
C GLU A 68 5.55 2.99 10.62
N GLN A 69 4.83 2.08 11.28
CA GLN A 69 4.31 2.35 12.62
C GLN A 69 5.41 2.51 13.64
N LYS A 70 6.46 1.71 13.51
CA LYS A 70 7.59 1.80 14.41
C LYS A 70 8.28 3.16 14.31
N GLU A 71 8.43 3.67 13.10
CA GLU A 71 9.01 5.00 12.89
C GLU A 71 8.15 6.10 13.53
N LYS A 72 6.84 5.96 13.48
CA LYS A 72 5.93 6.94 14.07
C LYS A 72 5.99 6.94 15.59
N LEU A 73 6.32 5.81 16.20
CA LEU A 73 6.39 5.68 17.64
C LEU A 73 7.73 6.16 18.22
N SER A 74 8.72 6.28 17.37
CA SER A 74 10.03 6.79 17.79
C SER A 74 10.13 8.29 17.52
#